data_0ffd93b924d1d0d11423fdeca82a1c1c
#
_entry.id   0ffd93b924d1d0d11423fdeca82a1c1c
#
_cell.length_a   1.000
_cell.length_b   1.000
_cell.length_c   1.000
_cell.angle_alpha   90.00
_cell.angle_beta   90.00
_cell.angle_gamma   90.00
#
_symmetry.space_group_name_H-M   'P 1'
#
loop_
_entity.id
_entity.type
_entity.pdbx_description
1 polymer ?
#
loop_
_entity_poly.entity_id
_entity_poly.type
_entity_poly.pdbx_seq_one_letter_code
_entity_poly.pdbx_strand_id
1 'polypeptide(L)'
;MSEFIYTLPSHNRAASYSHIRVTPTTGAIGADVENLDLTRLSDEGFAELRQALLAHKVIFIRDQALSVADLERVTQHLGEFGREPYVTCMADHPHVVHVVKEASEKAPFVFGGAWHTDW
;
A
#
# COMPACT_ATOMS: atom_id res chain seq x y z
N MET A 1 11.94 43.10 12.74
CA MET A 1 11.95 42.22 11.57
C MET A 1 10.87 41.16 11.78
N SER A 2 9.79 41.24 11.05
CA SER A 2 8.69 40.24 11.12
C SER A 2 9.13 39.01 10.33
N GLU A 3 9.37 37.90 11.01
CA GLU A 3 9.57 36.61 10.34
C GLU A 3 8.28 36.25 9.61
N PHE A 4 8.29 36.32 8.29
CA PHE A 4 7.27 35.70 7.46
C PHE A 4 7.41 34.18 7.57
N ILE A 5 6.71 33.58 8.52
CA ILE A 5 6.52 32.12 8.55
C ILE A 5 5.57 31.78 7.40
N TYR A 6 6.14 31.35 6.28
CA TYR A 6 5.38 30.77 5.18
C TYR A 6 4.87 29.40 5.60
N THR A 7 3.72 29.35 6.23
CA THR A 7 2.99 28.09 6.44
C THR A 7 2.36 27.70 5.11
N LEU A 8 3.04 26.85 4.34
CA LEU A 8 2.42 26.18 3.21
C LEU A 8 1.18 25.43 3.72
N PRO A 9 0.01 25.60 3.07
CA PRO A 9 -1.16 24.83 3.45
C PRO A 9 -0.84 23.34 3.32
N SER A 10 -0.99 22.59 4.40
CA SER A 10 -0.86 21.14 4.37
C SER A 10 -1.97 20.56 3.48
N HIS A 11 -1.59 19.95 2.37
CA HIS A 11 -2.52 19.24 1.48
C HIS A 11 -2.86 17.84 1.99
N ASN A 12 -2.04 17.32 2.88
CA ASN A 12 -2.18 16.01 3.47
C ASN A 12 -2.89 16.11 4.82
N ARG A 13 -4.23 16.21 4.80
CA ARG A 13 -5.05 16.35 6.01
C ARG A 13 -5.78 15.05 6.31
N ALA A 14 -5.83 14.67 7.59
CA ALA A 14 -6.66 13.57 8.03
C ALA A 14 -8.15 13.92 7.84
N ALA A 15 -8.90 13.00 7.23
CA ALA A 15 -10.36 12.98 7.31
C ALA A 15 -10.78 12.20 8.56
N SER A 16 -12.05 12.31 8.92
CA SER A 16 -12.64 11.47 9.98
C SER A 16 -13.10 10.16 9.38
N TYR A 17 -12.67 9.05 9.96
CA TYR A 17 -13.05 7.68 9.61
C TYR A 17 -13.72 7.03 10.82
N SER A 18 -14.60 6.07 10.59
CA SER A 18 -15.34 5.35 11.65
C SER A 18 -14.72 4.02 12.02
N HIS A 19 -14.06 3.36 11.04
CA HIS A 19 -13.53 2.00 11.17
C HIS A 19 -12.00 1.94 11.24
N ILE A 20 -11.32 3.01 10.80
CA ILE A 20 -9.85 3.08 10.79
C ILE A 20 -9.38 4.39 11.40
N ARG A 21 -8.15 4.39 11.89
CA ARG A 21 -7.48 5.60 12.35
C ARG A 21 -6.36 5.97 11.39
N VAL A 22 -6.38 7.17 10.85
CA VAL A 22 -5.43 7.66 9.85
C VAL A 22 -4.67 8.86 10.39
N THR A 23 -3.34 8.77 10.39
CA THR A 23 -2.45 9.82 10.84
C THR A 23 -1.50 10.22 9.70
N PRO A 24 -1.62 11.44 9.13
CA PRO A 24 -0.70 11.90 8.10
C PRO A 24 0.75 11.92 8.58
N THR A 25 1.69 11.42 7.77
CA THR A 25 3.11 11.34 8.11
C THR A 25 3.91 12.53 7.60
N THR A 26 3.46 13.16 6.51
CA THR A 26 4.12 14.37 5.96
C THR A 26 3.08 15.42 5.56
N GLY A 27 3.53 16.62 5.21
CA GLY A 27 2.64 17.70 4.78
C GLY A 27 2.03 17.52 3.38
N ALA A 28 2.56 16.63 2.55
CA ALA A 28 2.15 16.48 1.15
C ALA A 28 1.45 15.13 0.86
N ILE A 29 2.07 14.02 1.26
CA ILE A 29 1.61 12.65 1.01
C ILE A 29 1.96 11.75 2.19
N GLY A 30 1.34 10.57 2.23
CA GLY A 30 1.65 9.53 3.20
C GLY A 30 0.85 9.63 4.49
N ALA A 31 0.34 8.50 4.94
CA ALA A 31 -0.31 8.36 6.23
C ALA A 31 -0.08 6.97 6.83
N ASP A 32 0.06 6.89 8.15
CA ASP A 32 -0.05 5.65 8.89
C ASP A 32 -1.53 5.34 9.16
N VAL A 33 -1.91 4.07 8.95
CA VAL A 33 -3.24 3.57 9.29
C VAL A 33 -3.08 2.56 10.43
N GLU A 34 -3.71 2.87 11.55
CA GLU A 34 -3.53 2.19 12.82
C GLU A 34 -4.81 1.48 13.28
N ASN A 35 -4.64 0.59 14.27
CA ASN A 35 -5.72 -0.10 14.97
C ASN A 35 -6.61 -0.95 14.06
N LEU A 36 -6.01 -1.62 13.06
CA LEU A 36 -6.75 -2.53 12.21
C LEU A 36 -5.98 -3.84 11.99
N ASP A 37 -6.74 -4.88 11.77
CA ASP A 37 -6.28 -6.18 11.28
C ASP A 37 -6.94 -6.40 9.90
N LEU A 38 -6.13 -6.41 8.85
CA LEU A 38 -6.61 -6.58 7.48
C LEU A 38 -7.33 -7.92 7.26
N THR A 39 -7.03 -8.94 8.08
CA THR A 39 -7.70 -10.24 7.98
C THR A 39 -9.15 -10.20 8.48
N ARG A 40 -9.53 -9.18 9.27
CA ARG A 40 -10.84 -9.03 9.91
C ARG A 40 -11.57 -7.74 9.57
N LEU A 41 -10.97 -6.91 8.73
CA LEU A 41 -11.55 -5.62 8.36
C LEU A 41 -12.86 -5.84 7.59
N SER A 42 -13.90 -5.07 7.95
CA SER A 42 -15.18 -5.10 7.24
C SER A 42 -15.14 -4.41 5.90
N ASP A 43 -16.15 -4.62 5.07
CA ASP A 43 -16.27 -3.97 3.77
C ASP A 43 -16.29 -2.44 3.89
N GLU A 44 -16.96 -1.91 4.94
CA GLU A 44 -16.96 -0.48 5.24
C GLU A 44 -15.56 0.01 5.62
N GLY A 45 -14.82 -0.79 6.41
CA GLY A 45 -13.43 -0.51 6.76
C GLY A 45 -12.52 -0.50 5.53
N PHE A 46 -12.70 -1.42 4.58
CA PHE A 46 -11.98 -1.41 3.31
C PHE A 46 -12.36 -0.22 2.44
N ALA A 47 -13.61 0.21 2.43
CA ALA A 47 -14.04 1.42 1.73
C ALA A 47 -13.34 2.67 2.31
N GLU A 48 -13.25 2.79 3.63
CA GLU A 48 -12.50 3.87 4.28
C GLU A 48 -10.99 3.77 4.00
N LEU A 49 -10.41 2.57 4.01
CA LEU A 49 -9.01 2.34 3.67
C LEU A 49 -8.68 2.80 2.24
N ARG A 50 -9.57 2.50 1.30
CA ARG A 50 -9.45 2.99 -0.09
C ARG A 50 -9.56 4.51 -0.18
N GLN A 51 -10.45 5.13 0.59
CA GLN A 51 -10.54 6.59 0.67
C GLN A 51 -9.25 7.20 1.23
N ALA A 52 -8.69 6.61 2.28
CA ALA A 52 -7.42 7.04 2.85
C ALA A 52 -6.26 6.93 1.83
N LEU A 53 -6.18 5.82 1.08
CA LEU A 53 -5.18 5.65 0.03
C LEU A 53 -5.31 6.74 -1.06
N LEU A 54 -6.53 7.03 -1.51
CA LEU A 54 -6.78 8.07 -2.51
C LEU A 54 -6.49 9.49 -1.99
N ALA A 55 -6.74 9.74 -0.71
CA ALA A 55 -6.47 11.04 -0.09
C ALA A 55 -4.97 11.25 0.13
N HIS A 56 -4.29 10.27 0.70
CA HIS A 56 -2.89 10.38 1.16
C HIS A 56 -1.85 9.87 0.14
N LYS A 57 -2.28 9.20 -0.95
CA LYS A 57 -1.48 8.64 -2.06
C LYS A 57 -0.61 7.43 -1.68
N VAL A 58 -0.12 7.37 -0.46
CA VAL A 58 0.61 6.25 0.14
C VAL A 58 0.08 6.07 1.56
N ILE A 59 -0.20 4.83 1.94
CA ILE A 59 -0.58 4.49 3.32
C ILE A 59 0.32 3.36 3.84
N PHE A 60 0.61 3.40 5.12
CA PHE A 60 1.38 2.38 5.82
C PHE A 60 0.48 1.68 6.83
N ILE A 61 0.38 0.38 6.71
CA ILE A 61 -0.39 -0.48 7.62
C ILE A 61 0.61 -1.48 8.20
N ARG A 62 1.03 -1.21 9.42
CA ARG A 62 2.11 -1.97 10.05
C ARG A 62 1.58 -3.23 10.76
N ASP A 63 2.51 -4.14 11.08
CA ASP A 63 2.30 -5.29 11.96
C ASP A 63 1.18 -6.24 11.48
N GLN A 64 1.08 -6.45 10.16
CA GLN A 64 0.11 -7.35 9.55
C GLN A 64 0.71 -8.73 9.31
N ALA A 65 0.06 -9.78 9.79
CA ALA A 65 0.42 -11.17 9.54
C ALA A 65 -0.51 -11.76 8.46
N LEU A 66 -0.22 -11.45 7.20
CA LEU A 66 -1.02 -11.91 6.06
C LEU A 66 -0.48 -13.21 5.48
N SER A 67 -1.36 -14.18 5.25
CA SER A 67 -1.09 -15.28 4.31
C SER A 67 -1.15 -14.77 2.86
N VAL A 68 -0.69 -15.57 1.90
CA VAL A 68 -0.82 -15.23 0.48
C VAL A 68 -2.28 -15.07 0.07
N ALA A 69 -3.16 -15.92 0.58
CA ALA A 69 -4.59 -15.81 0.33
C ALA A 69 -5.20 -14.53 0.94
N ASP A 70 -4.73 -14.11 2.11
CA ASP A 70 -5.15 -12.83 2.70
C ASP A 70 -4.69 -11.66 1.84
N LEU A 71 -3.47 -11.71 1.30
CA LEU A 71 -2.94 -10.69 0.40
C LEU A 71 -3.82 -10.56 -0.86
N GLU A 72 -4.19 -11.68 -1.49
CA GLU A 72 -5.10 -11.66 -2.65
C GLU A 72 -6.46 -11.05 -2.28
N ARG A 73 -7.06 -11.46 -1.16
CA ARG A 73 -8.34 -10.94 -0.68
C ARG A 73 -8.27 -9.43 -0.41
N VAL A 74 -7.25 -8.96 0.29
CA VAL A 74 -7.04 -7.52 0.58
C VAL A 74 -6.89 -6.73 -0.72
N THR A 75 -6.12 -7.26 -1.68
CA THR A 75 -5.90 -6.60 -2.97
C THR A 75 -7.21 -6.45 -3.73
N GLN A 76 -8.10 -7.46 -3.72
CA GLN A 76 -9.41 -7.39 -4.39
C GLN A 76 -10.31 -6.30 -3.83
N HIS A 77 -10.23 -5.96 -2.55
CA HIS A 77 -10.97 -4.82 -1.98
C HIS A 77 -10.46 -3.46 -2.50
N LEU A 78 -9.21 -3.40 -2.96
CA LEU A 78 -8.64 -2.17 -3.54
C LEU A 78 -8.93 -2.05 -5.04
N GLY A 79 -9.10 -3.17 -5.75
CA GLY A 79 -9.41 -3.21 -7.17
C GLY A 79 -9.32 -4.60 -7.76
N GLU A 80 -9.72 -4.73 -9.03
CA GLU A 80 -9.59 -5.98 -9.78
C GLU A 80 -8.12 -6.29 -10.09
N PHE A 81 -7.77 -7.57 -10.15
CA PHE A 81 -6.44 -7.99 -10.57
C PHE A 81 -6.17 -7.64 -12.03
N GLY A 82 -5.03 -7.03 -12.28
CA GLY A 82 -4.50 -6.86 -13.62
C GLY A 82 -4.08 -8.22 -14.24
N ARG A 83 -3.86 -8.22 -15.54
CA ARG A 83 -3.28 -9.36 -16.25
C ARG A 83 -1.79 -9.11 -16.46
N GLU A 84 -0.97 -9.99 -15.87
CA GLU A 84 0.47 -9.95 -16.04
C GLU A 84 0.93 -11.05 -17.03
N PRO A 85 1.28 -10.70 -18.28
CA PRO A 85 1.66 -11.69 -19.29
C PRO A 85 3.15 -12.06 -19.29
N TYR A 86 3.99 -11.35 -18.52
CA TYR A 86 5.44 -11.46 -18.63
C TYR A 86 6.12 -12.21 -17.49
N VAL A 87 5.42 -12.42 -16.37
CA VAL A 87 5.95 -13.12 -15.20
C VAL A 87 5.09 -14.32 -14.84
N THR A 88 5.75 -15.37 -14.33
CA THR A 88 5.06 -16.56 -13.86
C THR A 88 4.56 -16.34 -12.44
N CYS A 89 3.27 -16.43 -12.26
CA CYS A 89 2.63 -16.41 -10.95
C CYS A 89 2.79 -17.73 -10.20
N MET A 90 2.48 -17.72 -8.91
CA MET A 90 2.47 -18.94 -8.09
C MET A 90 1.37 -19.90 -8.60
N ALA A 91 1.66 -21.22 -8.54
CA ALA A 91 0.73 -22.24 -9.07
C ALA A 91 -0.66 -22.20 -8.40
N ASP A 92 -0.65 -22.02 -7.05
CA ASP A 92 -1.87 -21.98 -6.24
C ASP A 92 -2.46 -20.57 -6.04
N HIS A 93 -1.72 -19.55 -6.52
CA HIS A 93 -2.08 -18.13 -6.39
C HIS A 93 -1.82 -17.39 -7.71
N PRO A 94 -2.73 -17.49 -8.70
CA PRO A 94 -2.49 -17.03 -10.07
C PRO A 94 -2.35 -15.51 -10.24
N HIS A 95 -2.57 -14.76 -9.19
CA HIS A 95 -2.41 -13.30 -9.16
C HIS A 95 -1.22 -12.83 -8.30
N VAL A 96 -0.41 -13.77 -7.80
CA VAL A 96 0.75 -13.46 -6.96
C VAL A 96 2.03 -13.91 -7.63
N VAL A 97 2.95 -12.98 -7.78
CA VAL A 97 4.31 -13.22 -8.28
C VAL A 97 5.25 -13.40 -7.11
N HIS A 98 5.97 -14.50 -7.09
CA HIS A 98 7.00 -14.77 -6.09
C HIS A 98 8.34 -14.21 -6.58
N VAL A 99 8.75 -13.06 -6.06
CA VAL A 99 10.03 -12.43 -6.39
C VAL A 99 11.10 -12.88 -5.40
N VAL A 100 12.02 -13.71 -5.86
CA VAL A 100 13.11 -14.27 -5.03
C VAL A 100 14.45 -13.98 -5.67
N LYS A 101 15.40 -13.60 -4.85
CA LYS A 101 16.82 -13.51 -5.18
C LYS A 101 17.59 -14.34 -4.15
N GLU A 102 18.08 -15.49 -4.55
CA GLU A 102 18.88 -16.35 -3.69
C GLU A 102 20.26 -15.76 -3.41
N ALA A 103 20.78 -15.94 -2.19
CA ALA A 103 22.10 -15.42 -1.81
C ALA A 103 23.25 -16.01 -2.64
N SER A 104 23.06 -17.24 -3.16
CA SER A 104 24.01 -17.92 -4.05
C SER A 104 23.96 -17.47 -5.50
N GLU A 105 22.93 -16.73 -5.89
CA GLU A 105 22.70 -16.30 -7.27
C GLU A 105 23.61 -15.14 -7.64
N LYS A 106 24.51 -15.38 -8.60
CA LYS A 106 25.53 -14.42 -9.05
C LYS A 106 25.06 -13.50 -10.18
N ALA A 107 23.84 -13.72 -10.72
CA ALA A 107 23.32 -12.86 -11.79
C ALA A 107 23.19 -11.42 -11.31
N PRO A 108 23.67 -10.43 -12.07
CA PRO A 108 23.63 -9.02 -11.65
C PRO A 108 22.22 -8.44 -11.68
N PHE A 109 21.30 -9.10 -12.35
CA PHE A 109 19.91 -8.63 -12.49
C PHE A 109 19.12 -8.88 -11.20
N VAL A 110 18.40 -7.84 -10.76
CA VAL A 110 17.43 -7.90 -9.66
C VAL A 110 16.10 -7.41 -10.22
N PHE A 111 15.03 -8.18 -10.01
CA PHE A 111 13.67 -7.79 -10.41
C PHE A 111 13.31 -6.43 -9.75
N GLY A 112 12.85 -5.48 -10.54
CA GLY A 112 12.55 -4.13 -10.04
C GLY A 112 13.81 -3.28 -9.72
N GLY A 113 15.02 -3.75 -10.03
CA GLY A 113 16.27 -3.05 -9.71
C GLY A 113 16.60 -1.84 -10.60
N ALA A 114 15.83 -1.59 -11.65
CA ALA A 114 15.95 -0.40 -12.49
C ALA A 114 14.81 0.57 -12.21
N TRP A 115 14.96 1.84 -12.58
CA TRP A 115 13.86 2.79 -12.56
C TRP A 115 12.74 2.32 -13.49
N HIS A 116 11.53 2.25 -12.96
CA HIS A 116 10.34 1.77 -13.68
C HIS A 116 9.08 2.48 -13.16
N THR A 117 8.00 2.30 -13.88
CA THR A 117 6.64 2.64 -13.45
C THR A 117 5.88 1.35 -13.24
N ASP A 118 5.09 1.30 -12.18
CA ASP A 118 4.08 0.26 -11.99
C ASP A 118 2.86 0.62 -12.84
N TRP A 119 2.30 -0.32 -13.57
CA TRP A 119 1.15 -0.14 -14.46
C TRP A 119 -0.12 -0.77 -13.90
#